data_f869f3ea609c59ca7a3ee592ce8fe090
#
_entry.id   f869f3ea609c59ca7a3ee592ce8fe090
#
_cell.length_a   1.000
_cell.length_b   1.000
_cell.length_c   1.000
_cell.angle_alpha   90.00
_cell.angle_beta   90.00
_cell.angle_gamma   90.00
#
_symmetry.space_group_name_H-M   'P 1'
#
loop_
_entity.id
_entity.type
_entity.pdbx_description
1 polymer ?
#
loop_
_entity_poly.entity_id
_entity_poly.type
_entity_poly.pdbx_seq_one_letter_code
_entity_poly.pdbx_strand_id
1 'polypeptide(L)'
;DMAMLADTKAAGWFVVSAIAGAENPEEAARTMVEGWKAVRGDKKHGYAPRVVTHTPATDTQAAQEGAAKPGSEATEKKFTNAKDAKDAQKLAKQQRVDIAARGSKQRDKAHIRKTKSVPFTYQYGSYDLEVPYTEIKLSDTPGVGPNPPFHDYNTEGPKCDPKEGLKPLRLDWIRDRGDIEDYEGRRRNLEDDGKRAIKRGRATKEWRGRKHEPMRAKDHPITQMWYARHGIITPEMQYVATRENCDVELVRSELAAGRAVMPCNINHPEAEPMIIGSAFLTKLNANMGNSAVTSSIDEEVEKLTWATKWGADTVMDLSTGNDIHTTREWILRNSPVPIGTVPMYQALEKVEDDASKLSWELFRDTVIEQ
;
A
#
# COMPACT_ATOMS: atom_id res chain seq x y z
N ASP A 1 27.28 -3.91 -8.47
CA ASP A 1 28.29 -4.93 -8.84
C ASP A 1 27.83 -6.29 -8.33
N MET A 2 27.80 -7.30 -9.23
CA MET A 2 27.33 -8.66 -8.93
C MET A 2 28.18 -9.35 -7.85
N ALA A 3 29.45 -9.01 -7.74
CA ALA A 3 30.34 -9.56 -6.72
C ALA A 3 29.97 -9.11 -5.29
N MET A 4 29.53 -7.86 -5.11
CA MET A 4 29.04 -7.38 -3.82
C MET A 4 27.76 -8.08 -3.37
N LEU A 5 26.91 -8.50 -4.30
CA LEU A 5 25.65 -9.20 -3.99
C LEU A 5 25.88 -10.66 -3.57
N ALA A 6 27.00 -11.27 -3.97
CA ALA A 6 27.33 -12.64 -3.59
C ALA A 6 27.61 -12.82 -2.10
N ASP A 7 28.14 -11.79 -1.44
CA ASP A 7 28.43 -11.82 0.01
C ASP A 7 27.16 -11.61 0.86
N THR A 8 26.06 -11.16 0.25
CA THR A 8 24.78 -11.08 0.95
C THR A 8 24.11 -12.45 1.00
N LYS A 9 23.52 -12.81 2.14
CA LYS A 9 22.72 -14.03 2.27
C LYS A 9 21.32 -13.92 1.64
N ALA A 10 21.12 -12.93 0.76
CA ALA A 10 19.85 -12.70 0.10
C ALA A 10 19.47 -13.89 -0.80
N ALA A 11 18.25 -14.37 -0.69
CA ALA A 11 17.72 -15.49 -1.48
C ALA A 11 17.40 -15.12 -2.94
N GLY A 12 17.29 -13.82 -3.24
CA GLY A 12 17.01 -13.29 -4.58
C GLY A 12 17.15 -11.76 -4.61
N TRP A 13 17.13 -11.19 -5.81
CA TRP A 13 17.16 -9.76 -6.06
C TRP A 13 16.33 -9.42 -7.29
N PHE A 14 15.81 -8.20 -7.34
CA PHE A 14 15.04 -7.72 -8.47
C PHE A 14 15.71 -6.48 -9.09
N VAL A 15 15.90 -6.51 -10.41
CA VAL A 15 16.50 -5.39 -11.18
C VAL A 15 15.58 -5.09 -12.37
N VAL A 16 14.30 -4.80 -12.07
CA VAL A 16 13.26 -4.62 -13.09
C VAL A 16 13.58 -3.45 -14.02
N SER A 17 14.06 -2.33 -13.49
CA SER A 17 14.36 -1.13 -14.30
C SER A 17 15.52 -1.33 -15.27
N ALA A 18 16.55 -2.10 -14.88
CA ALA A 18 17.69 -2.37 -15.74
C ALA A 18 17.33 -3.31 -16.91
N ILE A 19 16.38 -4.21 -16.71
CA ILE A 19 15.87 -5.11 -17.74
C ILE A 19 14.89 -4.36 -18.66
N ALA A 20 13.94 -3.61 -18.08
CA ALA A 20 12.92 -2.90 -18.85
C ALA A 20 13.44 -1.73 -19.68
N GLY A 21 14.57 -1.12 -19.27
CA GLY A 21 15.23 -0.03 -20.00
C GLY A 21 16.31 -0.48 -20.99
N ALA A 22 16.59 -1.77 -21.12
CA ALA A 22 17.59 -2.28 -22.07
C ALA A 22 17.03 -2.33 -23.50
N GLU A 23 17.89 -2.12 -24.51
CA GLU A 23 17.52 -2.26 -25.93
C GLU A 23 17.02 -3.68 -26.26
N ASN A 24 17.57 -4.69 -25.58
CA ASN A 24 17.10 -6.07 -25.63
C ASN A 24 16.86 -6.60 -24.21
N PRO A 25 15.61 -6.51 -23.69
CA PRO A 25 15.29 -6.93 -22.33
C PRO A 25 15.51 -8.42 -22.05
N GLU A 26 15.32 -9.28 -23.06
CA GLU A 26 15.53 -10.73 -22.94
C GLU A 26 17.00 -11.09 -22.76
N GLU A 27 17.88 -10.46 -23.53
CA GLU A 27 19.32 -10.64 -23.43
C GLU A 27 19.88 -10.08 -22.12
N ALA A 28 19.38 -8.92 -21.68
CA ALA A 28 19.73 -8.33 -20.39
C ALA A 28 19.35 -9.25 -19.22
N ALA A 29 18.17 -9.84 -19.25
CA ALA A 29 17.72 -10.80 -18.25
C ALA A 29 18.58 -12.07 -18.25
N ARG A 30 18.92 -12.60 -19.43
CA ARG A 30 19.79 -13.76 -19.56
C ARG A 30 21.19 -13.51 -18.99
N THR A 31 21.81 -12.40 -19.35
CA THR A 31 23.13 -11.99 -18.85
C THR A 31 23.14 -11.86 -17.33
N MET A 32 22.08 -11.30 -16.73
CA MET A 32 21.96 -11.20 -15.29
C MET A 32 21.84 -12.58 -14.62
N VAL A 33 21.04 -13.49 -15.17
CA VAL A 33 20.91 -14.86 -14.64
C VAL A 33 22.21 -15.65 -14.75
N GLU A 34 22.93 -15.52 -15.84
CA GLU A 34 24.23 -16.16 -16.04
C GLU A 34 25.31 -15.59 -15.10
N GLY A 35 25.37 -14.28 -14.93
CA GLY A 35 26.22 -13.62 -13.95
C GLY A 35 25.93 -14.08 -12.52
N TRP A 36 24.66 -14.23 -12.15
CA TRP A 36 24.26 -14.78 -10.85
C TRP A 36 24.71 -16.22 -10.65
N LYS A 37 24.53 -17.09 -11.64
CA LYS A 37 24.99 -18.48 -11.61
C LYS A 37 26.51 -18.57 -11.47
N ALA A 38 27.27 -17.75 -12.22
CA ALA A 38 28.71 -17.72 -12.17
C ALA A 38 29.26 -17.32 -10.78
N VAL A 39 28.59 -16.38 -10.10
CA VAL A 39 29.03 -15.88 -8.79
C VAL A 39 28.67 -16.83 -7.64
N ARG A 40 27.50 -17.48 -7.69
CA ARG A 40 27.03 -18.39 -6.61
C ARG A 40 27.40 -19.85 -6.81
N GLY A 41 27.86 -20.24 -7.99
CA GLY A 41 28.07 -21.64 -8.34
C GLY A 41 26.79 -22.44 -8.45
N ASP A 42 26.87 -23.63 -9.06
CA ASP A 42 25.72 -24.51 -9.32
C ASP A 42 25.20 -25.25 -8.06
N LYS A 43 25.21 -24.62 -6.90
CA LYS A 43 24.63 -25.23 -5.68
C LYS A 43 23.13 -25.24 -5.83
N LYS A 44 22.57 -26.42 -6.05
CA LYS A 44 21.14 -26.74 -6.01
C LYS A 44 20.54 -26.38 -4.64
N HIS A 45 20.20 -25.13 -4.44
CA HIS A 45 19.19 -24.76 -3.47
C HIS A 45 17.85 -24.76 -4.22
N GLY A 46 16.85 -25.47 -3.69
CA GLY A 46 15.59 -25.83 -4.31
C GLY A 46 14.63 -24.71 -4.68
N TYR A 47 15.15 -23.62 -5.24
CA TYR A 47 14.40 -22.55 -5.90
C TYR A 47 15.11 -22.25 -7.22
N ALA A 48 14.73 -22.99 -8.25
CA ALA A 48 15.00 -22.54 -9.61
C ALA A 48 14.04 -21.38 -9.91
N PRO A 49 14.52 -20.21 -10.40
CA PRO A 49 13.62 -19.19 -10.91
C PRO A 49 12.83 -19.82 -12.08
N ARG A 50 11.51 -19.93 -11.95
CA ARG A 50 10.65 -20.23 -13.10
C ARG A 50 10.70 -19.02 -14.00
N VAL A 51 11.48 -19.10 -15.06
CA VAL A 51 11.35 -18.21 -16.21
C VAL A 51 10.03 -18.62 -16.88
N VAL A 52 8.97 -17.85 -16.64
CA VAL A 52 7.74 -17.95 -17.42
C VAL A 52 8.04 -17.28 -18.76
N THR A 53 8.51 -18.05 -19.71
CA THR A 53 8.52 -17.64 -21.12
C THR A 53 7.07 -17.65 -21.58
N HIS A 54 6.45 -16.50 -21.73
CA HIS A 54 5.27 -16.35 -22.52
C HIS A 54 5.67 -16.59 -23.98
N THR A 55 5.54 -17.80 -24.45
CA THR A 55 5.46 -18.09 -25.88
C THR A 55 4.16 -17.45 -26.36
N PRO A 56 4.18 -16.51 -27.32
CA PRO A 56 2.94 -16.04 -27.92
C PRO A 56 2.27 -17.26 -28.57
N ALA A 57 1.06 -17.58 -28.13
CA ALA A 57 0.26 -18.59 -28.76
C ALA A 57 0.03 -18.17 -30.23
N THR A 58 0.60 -18.91 -31.16
CA THR A 58 0.22 -18.88 -32.55
C THR A 58 -1.12 -19.60 -32.69
N ASP A 59 -2.20 -18.87 -32.44
CA ASP A 59 -3.54 -19.23 -32.93
C ASP A 59 -4.08 -18.07 -33.75
N THR A 60 -3.58 -18.04 -34.98
CA THR A 60 -4.15 -17.34 -36.12
C THR A 60 -5.18 -18.25 -36.74
N GLN A 61 -6.45 -18.14 -36.30
CA GLN A 61 -7.65 -18.43 -37.14
C GLN A 61 -8.92 -18.46 -36.26
N ALA A 62 -9.32 -17.37 -35.65
CA ALA A 62 -10.74 -17.16 -35.24
C ALA A 62 -10.96 -15.76 -34.60
N ALA A 63 -10.40 -14.68 -35.15
CA ALA A 63 -10.75 -13.31 -34.73
C ALA A 63 -10.55 -12.32 -35.90
N GLN A 64 -11.08 -12.66 -37.07
CA GLN A 64 -11.25 -11.70 -38.14
C GLN A 64 -12.72 -11.53 -38.44
N GLU A 65 -13.44 -10.86 -37.58
CA GLU A 65 -14.67 -10.13 -37.89
C GLU A 65 -15.04 -9.32 -36.64
N GLY A 66 -14.77 -7.99 -36.67
CA GLY A 66 -15.37 -7.06 -35.72
C GLY A 66 -14.47 -6.09 -34.98
N ALA A 67 -13.19 -6.00 -35.29
CA ALA A 67 -12.36 -4.93 -34.72
C ALA A 67 -12.19 -3.79 -35.75
N ALA A 68 -12.90 -2.69 -35.56
CA ALA A 68 -12.61 -1.44 -36.24
C ALA A 68 -11.16 -1.03 -35.93
N LYS A 69 -10.34 -0.83 -36.95
CA LYS A 69 -8.97 -0.35 -36.84
C LYS A 69 -8.96 0.98 -36.07
N PRO A 70 -8.20 1.13 -34.99
CA PRO A 70 -7.92 2.45 -34.46
C PRO A 70 -7.06 3.17 -35.50
N GLY A 71 -7.58 4.27 -36.03
CA GLY A 71 -6.83 5.16 -36.90
C GLY A 71 -5.62 5.69 -36.13
N SER A 72 -4.47 5.16 -36.45
CA SER A 72 -3.20 5.67 -35.97
C SER A 72 -2.79 6.83 -36.86
N GLU A 73 -2.98 8.01 -36.37
CA GLU A 73 -2.11 9.15 -36.59
C GLU A 73 -2.20 10.02 -35.35
N ALA A 74 -1.59 9.56 -34.27
CA ALA A 74 -1.17 10.44 -33.21
C ALA A 74 0.00 11.27 -33.75
N THR A 75 -0.32 12.35 -34.47
CA THR A 75 0.62 13.41 -34.79
C THR A 75 1.16 13.92 -33.46
N GLU A 76 2.43 13.61 -33.13
CA GLU A 76 3.16 14.27 -32.06
C GLU A 76 3.14 15.77 -32.32
N LYS A 77 2.20 16.47 -31.67
CA LYS A 77 2.21 17.93 -31.66
C LYS A 77 3.43 18.37 -30.86
N LYS A 78 4.51 18.73 -31.56
CA LYS A 78 5.64 19.42 -30.94
C LYS A 78 5.12 20.75 -30.45
N PHE A 79 5.12 20.97 -29.14
CA PHE A 79 4.74 22.24 -28.54
C PHE A 79 5.78 23.28 -28.89
N THR A 80 5.34 24.40 -29.42
CA THR A 80 6.20 25.46 -29.92
C THR A 80 6.73 26.39 -28.83
N ASN A 81 6.12 26.34 -27.61
CA ASN A 81 6.58 27.10 -26.45
C ASN A 81 6.19 26.43 -25.11
N ALA A 82 6.82 26.89 -24.02
CA ALA A 82 6.59 26.36 -22.67
C ALA A 82 5.17 26.65 -22.12
N LYS A 83 4.49 27.66 -22.63
CA LYS A 83 3.12 27.99 -22.21
C LYS A 83 2.13 26.99 -22.78
N ASP A 84 2.24 26.65 -24.06
CA ASP A 84 1.38 25.67 -24.72
C ASP A 84 1.53 24.27 -24.09
N ALA A 85 2.76 23.90 -23.67
CA ALA A 85 3.00 22.66 -22.96
C ALA A 85 2.32 22.63 -21.59
N LYS A 86 2.36 23.72 -20.83
CA LYS A 86 1.68 23.85 -19.52
C LYS A 86 0.15 23.82 -19.68
N ASP A 87 -0.38 24.50 -20.67
CA ASP A 87 -1.82 24.54 -20.93
C ASP A 87 -2.32 23.14 -21.38
N ALA A 88 -1.56 22.44 -22.21
CA ALA A 88 -1.86 21.06 -22.57
C ALA A 88 -1.81 20.09 -21.39
N GLN A 89 -0.83 20.23 -20.49
CA GLN A 89 -0.77 19.45 -19.26
C GLN A 89 -1.96 19.73 -18.33
N LYS A 90 -2.34 21.01 -18.19
CA LYS A 90 -3.50 21.41 -17.39
C LYS A 90 -4.80 20.83 -17.97
N LEU A 91 -4.96 20.88 -19.29
CA LEU A 91 -6.12 20.30 -19.97
C LEU A 91 -6.16 18.77 -19.81
N ALA A 92 -5.02 18.09 -19.99
CA ALA A 92 -4.93 16.65 -19.80
C ALA A 92 -5.22 16.24 -18.34
N LYS A 93 -4.74 17.02 -17.36
CA LYS A 93 -5.05 16.81 -15.94
C LYS A 93 -6.56 16.96 -15.70
N GLN A 94 -7.19 18.00 -16.23
CA GLN A 94 -8.63 18.21 -16.10
C GLN A 94 -9.45 17.08 -16.73
N GLN A 95 -9.07 16.61 -17.93
CA GLN A 95 -9.74 15.48 -18.58
C GLN A 95 -9.63 14.19 -17.77
N ARG A 96 -8.47 13.92 -17.14
CA ARG A 96 -8.31 12.76 -16.24
C ARG A 96 -9.22 12.83 -15.01
N VAL A 97 -9.31 14.02 -14.40
CA VAL A 97 -10.22 14.28 -13.27
C VAL A 97 -11.67 14.05 -13.68
N ASP A 98 -12.08 14.52 -14.84
CA ASP A 98 -13.44 14.37 -15.36
C ASP A 98 -13.79 12.89 -15.65
N ILE A 99 -12.86 12.14 -16.23
CA ILE A 99 -13.01 10.69 -16.49
C ILE A 99 -13.11 9.93 -15.15
N ALA A 100 -12.22 10.24 -14.23
CA ALA A 100 -12.22 9.62 -12.90
C ALA A 100 -13.51 9.94 -12.13
N ALA A 101 -13.98 11.20 -12.18
CA ALA A 101 -15.24 11.61 -11.56
C ALA A 101 -16.48 10.91 -12.17
N ARG A 102 -16.47 10.66 -13.49
CA ARG A 102 -17.55 9.87 -14.15
C ARG A 102 -17.54 8.42 -13.70
N GLY A 103 -16.37 7.80 -13.68
CA GLY A 103 -16.20 6.42 -13.19
C GLY A 103 -16.62 6.29 -11.72
N SER A 104 -16.23 7.26 -10.87
CA SER A 104 -16.65 7.32 -9.48
C SER A 104 -18.17 7.38 -9.30
N LYS A 105 -18.84 8.28 -10.03
CA LYS A 105 -20.32 8.40 -9.97
C LYS A 105 -21.04 7.11 -10.39
N GLN A 106 -20.50 6.38 -11.35
CA GLN A 106 -21.05 5.11 -11.78
C GLN A 106 -20.83 4.04 -10.71
N ARG A 107 -19.63 3.99 -10.12
CA ARG A 107 -19.32 3.09 -9.00
C ARG A 107 -20.16 3.41 -7.77
N ASP A 108 -20.29 4.69 -7.39
CA ASP A 108 -21.06 5.11 -6.21
C ASP A 108 -22.53 4.67 -6.28
N LYS A 109 -23.08 4.52 -7.49
CA LYS A 109 -24.44 3.97 -7.68
C LYS A 109 -24.50 2.44 -7.54
N ALA A 110 -23.42 1.75 -7.91
CA ALA A 110 -23.35 0.28 -7.91
C ALA A 110 -22.82 -0.29 -6.58
N HIS A 111 -22.01 0.48 -5.84
CA HIS A 111 -21.24 0.01 -4.70
C HIS A 111 -21.56 0.83 -3.44
N ILE A 112 -22.74 0.60 -2.88
CA ILE A 112 -23.11 1.23 -1.62
C ILE A 112 -22.40 0.48 -0.48
N ARG A 113 -21.61 1.21 0.33
CA ARG A 113 -21.00 0.68 1.55
C ARG A 113 -22.09 0.32 2.56
N LYS A 114 -22.16 -0.94 2.91
CA LYS A 114 -22.96 -1.47 4.01
C LYS A 114 -22.04 -1.93 5.13
N THR A 115 -22.56 -2.07 6.35
CA THR A 115 -21.81 -2.63 7.48
C THR A 115 -22.52 -3.84 8.04
N LYS A 116 -21.72 -4.83 8.46
CA LYS A 116 -22.18 -5.96 9.26
C LYS A 116 -21.67 -5.76 10.68
N SER A 117 -22.58 -5.57 11.63
CA SER A 117 -22.24 -5.49 13.05
C SER A 117 -22.06 -6.89 13.63
N VAL A 118 -20.94 -7.11 14.31
CA VAL A 118 -20.62 -8.38 14.96
C VAL A 118 -20.25 -8.09 16.40
N PRO A 119 -21.12 -8.51 17.38
CA PRO A 119 -20.77 -8.37 18.78
C PRO A 119 -19.60 -9.31 19.10
N PHE A 120 -18.60 -8.78 19.79
CA PHE A 120 -17.43 -9.51 20.21
C PHE A 120 -17.07 -9.19 21.65
N THR A 121 -16.92 -10.22 22.47
CA THR A 121 -16.51 -10.10 23.86
C THR A 121 -15.34 -10.99 24.15
N TYR A 122 -14.32 -10.44 24.81
CA TYR A 122 -13.14 -11.18 25.25
C TYR A 122 -12.67 -10.63 26.61
N GLN A 123 -11.55 -11.13 27.12
CA GLN A 123 -11.09 -10.83 28.48
C GLN A 123 -10.79 -9.34 28.77
N TYR A 124 -10.62 -8.52 27.75
CA TYR A 124 -10.27 -7.09 27.91
C TYR A 124 -11.41 -6.14 27.52
N GLY A 125 -12.54 -6.61 27.01
CA GLY A 125 -13.67 -5.74 26.67
C GLY A 125 -14.73 -6.38 25.78
N SER A 126 -15.75 -5.58 25.49
CA SER A 126 -16.85 -5.94 24.59
C SER A 126 -17.06 -4.83 23.56
N TYR A 127 -17.19 -5.22 22.30
CA TYR A 127 -17.28 -4.28 21.18
C TYR A 127 -18.30 -4.75 20.15
N ASP A 128 -18.93 -3.82 19.47
CA ASP A 128 -19.67 -4.08 18.24
C ASP A 128 -18.76 -3.74 17.06
N LEU A 129 -18.27 -4.77 16.40
CA LEU A 129 -17.32 -4.65 15.28
C LEU A 129 -18.10 -4.36 13.99
N GLU A 130 -17.97 -3.16 13.47
CA GLU A 130 -18.63 -2.72 12.24
C GLU A 130 -17.73 -3.05 11.02
N VAL A 131 -18.02 -4.19 10.34
CA VAL A 131 -17.25 -4.65 9.19
C VAL A 131 -17.93 -4.22 7.89
N PRO A 132 -17.30 -3.36 7.07
CA PRO A 132 -17.90 -2.84 5.85
C PRO A 132 -17.87 -3.83 4.70
N TYR A 133 -18.91 -3.82 3.87
CA TYR A 133 -18.98 -4.59 2.65
C TYR A 133 -19.79 -3.89 1.57
N THR A 134 -19.59 -4.32 0.34
CA THR A 134 -20.39 -3.98 -0.82
C THR A 134 -21.15 -5.22 -1.26
N GLU A 135 -22.46 -5.11 -1.45
CA GLU A 135 -23.28 -6.20 -1.96
C GLU A 135 -23.33 -6.15 -3.49
N ILE A 136 -22.84 -7.19 -4.13
CA ILE A 136 -22.81 -7.32 -5.58
C ILE A 136 -23.84 -8.35 -5.99
N LYS A 137 -24.86 -7.92 -6.73
CA LYS A 137 -25.88 -8.82 -7.30
C LYS A 137 -25.26 -9.63 -8.44
N LEU A 138 -25.39 -10.93 -8.36
CA LEU A 138 -24.95 -11.84 -9.39
C LEU A 138 -26.10 -12.15 -10.38
N SER A 139 -25.75 -12.46 -11.64
CA SER A 139 -26.70 -12.95 -12.62
C SER A 139 -27.20 -14.34 -12.26
N ASP A 140 -28.41 -14.68 -12.67
CA ASP A 140 -28.97 -16.01 -12.49
C ASP A 140 -28.12 -17.05 -13.20
N THR A 141 -27.99 -18.25 -12.60
CA THR A 141 -27.35 -19.37 -13.26
C THR A 141 -28.38 -20.10 -14.14
N PRO A 142 -28.13 -20.20 -15.45
CA PRO A 142 -29.06 -20.89 -16.34
C PRO A 142 -29.38 -22.30 -15.85
N GLY A 143 -30.69 -22.64 -15.74
CA GLY A 143 -31.16 -23.93 -15.25
C GLY A 143 -31.13 -24.15 -13.73
N VAL A 144 -30.57 -23.25 -12.96
CA VAL A 144 -30.47 -23.34 -11.47
C VAL A 144 -31.35 -22.28 -10.80
N GLY A 145 -31.36 -21.06 -11.34
CA GLY A 145 -32.10 -19.93 -10.80
C GLY A 145 -31.20 -18.81 -10.23
N PRO A 146 -31.76 -17.96 -9.34
CA PRO A 146 -31.06 -16.79 -8.82
C PRO A 146 -29.88 -17.18 -7.94
N ASN A 147 -28.74 -16.49 -8.12
CA ASN A 147 -27.58 -16.60 -7.25
C ASN A 147 -27.72 -15.67 -6.03
N PRO A 148 -27.22 -16.08 -4.86
CA PRO A 148 -27.11 -15.16 -3.72
C PRO A 148 -26.14 -14.02 -4.08
N PRO A 149 -26.34 -12.81 -3.51
CA PRO A 149 -25.40 -11.72 -3.74
C PRO A 149 -24.02 -12.05 -3.18
N PHE A 150 -22.98 -11.59 -3.85
CA PHE A 150 -21.61 -11.64 -3.35
C PHE A 150 -21.35 -10.42 -2.47
N HIS A 151 -20.73 -10.65 -1.30
CA HIS A 151 -20.31 -9.60 -0.39
C HIS A 151 -18.81 -9.38 -0.51
N ASP A 152 -18.43 -8.27 -1.11
CA ASP A 152 -17.05 -7.85 -1.25
C ASP A 152 -16.68 -6.85 -0.15
N TYR A 153 -15.48 -6.96 0.42
CA TYR A 153 -15.04 -6.02 1.44
C TYR A 153 -14.89 -4.62 0.84
N ASN A 154 -15.43 -3.61 1.53
CA ASN A 154 -15.35 -2.24 1.05
C ASN A 154 -14.18 -1.48 1.70
N THR A 155 -13.11 -1.28 0.95
CA THR A 155 -11.85 -0.65 1.39
C THR A 155 -11.90 0.87 1.43
N GLU A 156 -12.97 1.52 0.98
CA GLU A 156 -13.04 2.99 0.84
C GLU A 156 -12.88 3.74 2.16
N GLY A 157 -13.21 3.09 3.28
CA GLY A 157 -13.25 3.74 4.58
C GLY A 157 -14.45 4.69 4.77
N PRO A 158 -14.64 5.23 5.96
CA PRO A 158 -15.65 6.25 6.22
C PRO A 158 -15.25 7.59 5.59
N LYS A 159 -16.24 8.40 5.22
CA LYS A 159 -16.01 9.76 4.73
C LYS A 159 -15.46 10.65 5.85
N CYS A 160 -14.42 11.40 5.56
CA CYS A 160 -13.83 12.39 6.47
C CYS A 160 -13.38 13.64 5.70
N ASP A 161 -13.16 14.72 6.43
CA ASP A 161 -12.37 15.84 5.90
C ASP A 161 -10.90 15.43 5.88
N PRO A 162 -10.20 15.50 4.74
CA PRO A 162 -8.78 15.14 4.68
C PRO A 162 -7.89 15.89 5.68
N LYS A 163 -8.25 17.11 6.05
CA LYS A 163 -7.51 17.91 7.04
C LYS A 163 -7.74 17.45 8.48
N GLU A 164 -8.85 16.79 8.75
CA GLU A 164 -9.14 16.19 10.05
C GLU A 164 -8.72 14.72 10.12
N GLY A 165 -8.73 14.02 8.98
CA GLY A 165 -8.45 12.59 8.86
C GLY A 165 -9.54 11.70 9.45
N LEU A 166 -9.29 10.40 9.41
CA LEU A 166 -10.20 9.38 9.92
C LEU A 166 -10.25 9.37 11.46
N LYS A 167 -11.35 8.86 12.00
CA LYS A 167 -11.44 8.51 13.43
C LYS A 167 -10.59 7.26 13.71
N PRO A 168 -9.92 7.19 14.87
CA PRO A 168 -9.07 6.05 15.23
C PRO A 168 -9.93 4.84 15.65
N LEU A 169 -10.36 4.04 14.68
CA LEU A 169 -11.23 2.87 14.87
C LEU A 169 -10.74 1.91 15.97
N ARG A 170 -9.44 1.63 16.02
CA ARG A 170 -8.87 0.60 16.89
C ARG A 170 -8.31 1.13 18.20
N LEU A 171 -8.44 2.42 18.47
CA LEU A 171 -7.78 3.04 19.64
C LEU A 171 -8.25 2.41 20.95
N ASP A 172 -9.58 2.23 21.13
CA ASP A 172 -10.15 1.64 22.33
C ASP A 172 -9.70 0.17 22.46
N TRP A 173 -9.71 -0.61 21.36
CA TRP A 173 -9.25 -2.00 21.37
C TRP A 173 -7.79 -2.13 21.80
N ILE A 174 -6.94 -1.17 21.37
CA ILE A 174 -5.52 -1.13 21.71
C ILE A 174 -5.34 -0.75 23.19
N ARG A 175 -6.03 0.27 23.68
CA ARG A 175 -5.86 0.79 25.04
C ARG A 175 -6.44 -0.16 26.11
N ASP A 176 -7.56 -0.77 25.85
CA ASP A 176 -8.24 -1.66 26.80
C ASP A 176 -7.45 -2.93 27.11
N ARG A 177 -6.53 -3.34 26.21
CA ARG A 177 -5.57 -4.43 26.50
C ARG A 177 -4.61 -4.10 27.65
N GLY A 178 -4.36 -2.81 27.90
CA GLY A 178 -3.53 -2.36 29.03
C GLY A 178 -2.01 -2.63 28.90
N ASP A 179 -1.58 -3.15 27.76
CA ASP A 179 -0.20 -3.59 27.48
C ASP A 179 0.64 -2.57 26.71
N ILE A 180 0.09 -1.36 26.55
CA ILE A 180 0.76 -0.22 25.91
C ILE A 180 0.90 0.95 26.88
N GLU A 181 1.83 1.84 26.59
CA GLU A 181 1.97 3.13 27.23
C GLU A 181 2.16 4.25 26.20
N ASP A 182 1.69 5.44 26.51
CA ASP A 182 2.01 6.64 25.74
C ASP A 182 3.45 7.06 26.05
N TYR A 183 4.16 7.57 25.05
CA TYR A 183 5.47 8.15 25.26
C TYR A 183 5.66 9.39 24.37
N GLU A 184 6.54 10.30 24.77
CA GLU A 184 6.73 11.56 24.03
C GLU A 184 7.19 11.33 22.57
N GLY A 185 7.91 10.22 22.33
CA GLY A 185 8.52 9.95 21.05
C GLY A 185 9.55 11.03 20.66
N ARG A 186 10.08 10.91 19.46
CA ARG A 186 10.95 11.96 18.93
C ARG A 186 10.11 13.17 18.47
N ARG A 187 10.44 14.33 18.99
CA ARG A 187 9.82 15.58 18.54
C ARG A 187 10.13 15.79 17.05
N ARG A 188 9.10 15.99 16.24
CA ARG A 188 9.29 16.36 14.86
C ARG A 188 9.97 17.73 14.75
N ASN A 189 10.98 17.82 13.93
CA ASN A 189 11.67 19.06 13.61
C ASN A 189 11.70 19.29 12.08
N LEU A 190 12.11 20.46 11.66
CA LEU A 190 12.14 20.83 10.24
C LEU A 190 13.09 19.96 9.39
N GLU A 191 14.08 19.33 10.02
CA GLU A 191 15.06 18.48 9.35
C GLU A 191 14.47 17.13 8.93
N ASP A 192 13.33 16.74 9.49
CA ASP A 192 12.66 15.49 9.16
C ASP A 192 12.21 15.43 7.70
N ASP A 193 11.87 16.57 7.12
CA ASP A 193 11.55 16.72 5.70
C ASP A 193 12.76 17.18 4.85
N GLY A 194 13.96 17.10 5.41
CA GLY A 194 15.20 17.49 4.76
C GLY A 194 15.40 19.01 4.62
N LYS A 195 16.63 19.40 4.31
CA LYS A 195 17.03 20.82 4.23
C LYS A 195 16.35 21.57 3.09
N ARG A 196 15.95 20.87 2.03
CA ARG A 196 15.23 21.48 0.90
C ARG A 196 13.85 21.98 1.30
N ALA A 197 13.12 21.22 2.09
CA ALA A 197 11.81 21.60 2.60
C ALA A 197 11.89 22.84 3.47
N ILE A 198 12.92 22.92 4.33
CA ILE A 198 13.20 24.10 5.16
C ILE A 198 13.44 25.34 4.29
N LYS A 199 14.35 25.24 3.32
CA LYS A 199 14.68 26.35 2.41
C LYS A 199 13.49 26.85 1.61
N ARG A 200 12.55 25.99 1.28
CA ARG A 200 11.33 26.32 0.52
C ARG A 200 10.18 26.81 1.39
N GLY A 201 10.35 26.83 2.71
CA GLY A 201 9.30 27.19 3.66
C GLY A 201 8.09 26.25 3.63
N ARG A 202 8.26 25.05 3.09
CA ARG A 202 7.21 24.02 2.98
C ARG A 202 7.06 23.17 4.21
N ALA A 203 8.12 23.11 5.03
CA ALA A 203 8.10 22.29 6.23
C ALA A 203 6.90 22.69 7.10
N THR A 204 5.76 22.09 6.84
CA THR A 204 4.71 21.82 7.81
C THR A 204 3.85 22.95 8.36
N LYS A 205 3.70 24.07 7.67
CA LYS A 205 2.76 25.11 8.12
C LYS A 205 1.31 24.64 8.19
N GLU A 206 0.95 23.64 7.40
CA GLU A 206 -0.42 23.11 7.28
C GLU A 206 -0.67 21.89 8.18
N TRP A 207 0.35 21.08 8.46
CA TRP A 207 0.26 19.98 9.41
C TRP A 207 0.42 20.46 10.85
N ARG A 208 -0.63 20.36 11.63
CA ARG A 208 -0.65 20.85 13.01
C ARG A 208 -0.18 19.84 14.06
N GLY A 209 0.63 18.87 13.66
CA GLY A 209 1.19 17.89 14.57
C GLY A 209 0.41 16.58 14.66
N ARG A 210 0.79 15.74 15.62
CA ARG A 210 0.18 14.42 15.85
C ARG A 210 -1.22 14.58 16.41
N LYS A 211 -2.11 13.66 16.00
CA LYS A 211 -3.47 13.57 16.58
C LYS A 211 -3.48 12.86 17.93
N HIS A 212 -2.50 12.04 18.19
CA HIS A 212 -2.30 11.33 19.46
C HIS A 212 -0.81 11.19 19.73
N GLU A 213 -0.44 11.03 21.00
CA GLU A 213 0.92 10.68 21.36
C GLU A 213 1.23 9.26 20.88
N PRO A 214 2.45 8.98 20.42
CA PRO A 214 2.82 7.65 19.99
C PRO A 214 2.76 6.68 21.17
N MET A 215 2.37 5.46 20.87
CA MET A 215 2.24 4.37 21.83
C MET A 215 3.37 3.37 21.63
N ARG A 216 3.81 2.73 22.71
CA ARG A 216 4.75 1.62 22.67
C ARG A 216 4.33 0.50 23.61
N ALA A 217 4.89 -0.67 23.40
CA ALA A 217 4.70 -1.83 24.29
C ALA A 217 5.30 -1.57 25.68
N LYS A 218 4.64 -2.06 26.73
CA LYS A 218 5.17 -2.06 28.11
C LYS A 218 6.08 -3.27 28.37
N ASP A 219 5.52 -4.45 28.43
CA ASP A 219 6.16 -5.63 29.01
C ASP A 219 6.45 -6.76 28.00
N HIS A 220 5.78 -6.79 26.87
CA HIS A 220 5.89 -7.83 25.86
C HIS A 220 5.62 -7.32 24.45
N PRO A 221 6.00 -8.06 23.38
CA PRO A 221 5.62 -7.70 22.01
C PRO A 221 4.09 -7.63 21.84
N ILE A 222 3.61 -6.58 21.22
CA ILE A 222 2.18 -6.31 20.99
C ILE A 222 1.76 -6.63 19.55
N THR A 223 2.41 -7.60 18.93
CA THR A 223 2.06 -8.04 17.58
C THR A 223 0.88 -9.00 17.61
N GLN A 224 0.08 -9.02 16.56
CA GLN A 224 -1.04 -9.97 16.45
C GLN A 224 -0.56 -11.43 16.52
N MET A 225 0.65 -11.73 16.04
CA MET A 225 1.28 -13.04 16.19
C MET A 225 1.52 -13.40 17.66
N TRP A 226 1.94 -12.44 18.49
CA TRP A 226 2.17 -12.68 19.92
C TRP A 226 0.87 -13.09 20.61
N TYR A 227 -0.23 -12.34 20.41
CA TYR A 227 -1.54 -12.68 20.95
C TYR A 227 -2.02 -14.06 20.46
N ALA A 228 -1.89 -14.32 19.16
CA ALA A 228 -2.29 -15.58 18.56
C ALA A 228 -1.57 -16.79 19.17
N ARG A 229 -0.26 -16.66 19.44
CA ARG A 229 0.56 -17.71 20.09
C ARG A 229 0.19 -17.94 21.55
N HIS A 230 -0.36 -16.93 22.22
CA HIS A 230 -0.86 -17.04 23.59
C HIS A 230 -2.35 -17.42 23.67
N GLY A 231 -2.94 -17.83 22.55
CA GLY A 231 -4.33 -18.26 22.50
C GLY A 231 -5.35 -17.12 22.62
N ILE A 232 -4.92 -15.86 22.50
CA ILE A 232 -5.76 -14.68 22.62
C ILE A 232 -6.31 -14.32 21.24
N ILE A 233 -7.62 -14.36 21.11
CA ILE A 233 -8.32 -13.82 19.93
C ILE A 233 -8.59 -12.35 20.20
N THR A 234 -8.06 -11.48 19.36
CA THR A 234 -8.22 -10.03 19.47
C THR A 234 -9.44 -9.53 18.65
N PRO A 235 -9.96 -8.31 18.92
CA PRO A 235 -10.99 -7.70 18.07
C PRO A 235 -10.56 -7.63 16.60
N GLU A 236 -9.26 -7.37 16.34
CA GLU A 236 -8.69 -7.34 14.99
C GLU A 236 -8.81 -8.72 14.30
N MET A 237 -8.57 -9.81 15.01
CA MET A 237 -8.71 -11.17 14.45
C MET A 237 -10.18 -11.48 14.14
N GLN A 238 -11.10 -11.12 15.03
CA GLN A 238 -12.54 -11.30 14.80
C GLN A 238 -13.04 -10.45 13.63
N TYR A 239 -12.57 -9.21 13.53
CA TYR A 239 -12.87 -8.31 12.41
C TYR A 239 -12.44 -8.96 11.08
N VAL A 240 -11.19 -9.44 11.03
CA VAL A 240 -10.64 -10.13 9.85
C VAL A 240 -11.40 -11.41 9.52
N ALA A 241 -11.75 -12.24 10.50
CA ALA A 241 -12.55 -13.44 10.27
C ALA A 241 -13.89 -13.13 9.60
N THR A 242 -14.53 -12.04 10.04
CA THR A 242 -15.77 -11.54 9.42
C THR A 242 -15.54 -11.02 8.01
N ARG A 243 -14.45 -10.27 7.79
CA ARG A 243 -14.04 -9.74 6.48
C ARG A 243 -13.76 -10.86 5.47
N GLU A 244 -13.02 -11.90 5.89
CA GLU A 244 -12.63 -13.03 5.05
C GLU A 244 -13.72 -14.12 4.96
N ASN A 245 -14.81 -13.96 5.73
CA ASN A 245 -15.88 -14.95 5.87
C ASN A 245 -15.35 -16.34 6.22
N CYS A 246 -14.49 -16.39 7.24
CA CYS A 246 -13.86 -17.63 7.73
C CYS A 246 -13.94 -17.73 9.25
N ASP A 247 -13.55 -18.89 9.79
CA ASP A 247 -13.47 -19.11 11.22
C ASP A 247 -12.33 -18.26 11.83
N VAL A 248 -12.59 -17.65 13.00
CA VAL A 248 -11.61 -16.83 13.70
C VAL A 248 -10.42 -17.68 14.20
N GLU A 249 -10.62 -18.95 14.49
CA GLU A 249 -9.56 -19.86 14.89
C GLU A 249 -8.60 -20.16 13.73
N LEU A 250 -9.10 -20.16 12.47
CA LEU A 250 -8.22 -20.20 11.29
C LEU A 250 -7.30 -18.96 11.27
N VAL A 251 -7.86 -17.76 11.48
CA VAL A 251 -7.07 -16.52 11.55
C VAL A 251 -6.00 -16.61 12.63
N ARG A 252 -6.38 -17.01 13.85
CA ARG A 252 -5.47 -17.14 14.96
C ARG A 252 -4.36 -18.16 14.67
N SER A 253 -4.71 -19.35 14.17
CA SER A 253 -3.75 -20.42 13.92
C SER A 253 -2.75 -20.09 12.82
N GLU A 254 -3.18 -19.43 11.74
CA GLU A 254 -2.29 -18.98 10.66
C GLU A 254 -1.32 -17.90 11.13
N LEU A 255 -1.78 -16.95 11.95
CA LEU A 255 -0.91 -15.95 12.60
C LEU A 255 0.08 -16.58 13.56
N ALA A 256 -0.37 -17.49 14.44
CA ALA A 256 0.49 -18.18 15.42
C ALA A 256 1.59 -18.99 14.74
N ALA A 257 1.28 -19.64 13.63
CA ALA A 257 2.20 -20.43 12.82
C ALA A 257 3.13 -19.57 11.94
N GLY A 258 2.88 -18.27 11.81
CA GLY A 258 3.66 -17.37 10.96
C GLY A 258 3.44 -17.58 9.46
N ARG A 259 2.32 -18.18 9.05
CA ARG A 259 1.93 -18.34 7.65
C ARG A 259 1.09 -17.19 7.13
N ALA A 260 0.64 -16.32 8.03
CA ALA A 260 -0.06 -15.09 7.70
C ALA A 260 0.49 -13.91 8.49
N VAL A 261 0.31 -12.70 7.96
CA VAL A 261 0.66 -11.44 8.61
C VAL A 261 -0.55 -10.51 8.64
N MET A 262 -0.76 -9.86 9.79
CA MET A 262 -1.79 -8.85 9.98
C MET A 262 -1.11 -7.51 10.29
N PRO A 263 -1.01 -6.60 9.32
CA PRO A 263 -0.40 -5.29 9.52
C PRO A 263 -1.34 -4.37 10.31
N CYS A 264 -1.19 -4.38 11.63
CA CYS A 264 -2.01 -3.62 12.57
C CYS A 264 -1.14 -2.77 13.50
N ASN A 265 -0.41 -1.80 12.93
CA ASN A 265 0.39 -0.86 13.73
C ASN A 265 -0.50 -0.13 14.74
N ILE A 266 -0.09 -0.11 16.01
CA ILE A 266 -0.81 0.59 17.08
C ILE A 266 -0.82 2.11 16.85
N ASN A 267 0.20 2.65 16.19
CA ASN A 267 0.32 4.08 15.86
C ASN A 267 -0.40 4.46 14.54
N HIS A 268 -1.12 3.52 13.95
CA HIS A 268 -2.07 3.75 12.86
C HIS A 268 -3.43 3.16 13.24
N PRO A 269 -4.08 3.65 14.31
CA PRO A 269 -5.34 3.09 14.81
C PRO A 269 -6.53 3.36 13.88
N GLU A 270 -6.41 4.22 12.89
CA GLU A 270 -7.41 4.50 11.85
C GLU A 270 -7.57 3.34 10.86
N ALA A 271 -6.52 2.53 10.67
CA ALA A 271 -6.56 1.42 9.71
C ALA A 271 -7.53 0.31 10.15
N GLU A 272 -8.37 -0.11 9.22
CA GLU A 272 -9.24 -1.26 9.34
C GLU A 272 -8.39 -2.55 9.25
N PRO A 273 -8.63 -3.56 10.11
CA PRO A 273 -7.85 -4.79 10.10
C PRO A 273 -7.95 -5.57 8.78
N MET A 274 -6.82 -6.12 8.34
CA MET A 274 -6.72 -7.01 7.19
C MET A 274 -5.63 -8.06 7.42
N ILE A 275 -5.65 -9.13 6.66
CA ILE A 275 -4.67 -10.22 6.74
C ILE A 275 -4.13 -10.58 5.37
N ILE A 276 -2.87 -10.95 5.31
CA ILE A 276 -2.20 -11.46 4.10
C ILE A 276 -1.67 -12.85 4.40
N GLY A 277 -2.07 -13.82 3.62
CA GLY A 277 -1.65 -15.22 3.75
C GLY A 277 -2.32 -16.10 2.71
N SER A 278 -1.74 -17.26 2.42
CA SER A 278 -2.23 -18.16 1.37
C SER A 278 -3.60 -18.79 1.67
N ALA A 279 -4.03 -18.76 2.93
CA ALA A 279 -5.35 -19.25 3.35
C ALA A 279 -6.48 -18.21 3.19
N PHE A 280 -6.16 -16.99 2.78
CA PHE A 280 -7.09 -15.85 2.73
C PHE A 280 -7.23 -15.31 1.31
N LEU A 281 -8.24 -14.46 1.10
CA LEU A 281 -8.47 -13.81 -0.19
C LEU A 281 -7.26 -12.97 -0.61
N THR A 282 -7.00 -12.92 -1.91
CA THR A 282 -5.92 -12.10 -2.49
C THR A 282 -6.15 -10.62 -2.18
N LYS A 283 -5.10 -9.94 -1.75
CA LYS A 283 -5.12 -8.51 -1.45
C LYS A 283 -4.47 -7.71 -2.57
N LEU A 284 -5.08 -6.58 -2.90
CA LEU A 284 -4.56 -5.63 -3.90
C LEU A 284 -3.71 -4.57 -3.22
N ASN A 285 -2.49 -4.40 -3.71
CA ASN A 285 -1.62 -3.30 -3.30
C ASN A 285 -1.58 -2.22 -4.39
N ALA A 286 -1.83 -0.98 -4.01
CA ALA A 286 -1.65 0.18 -4.87
C ALA A 286 -0.36 0.91 -4.52
N ASN A 287 0.38 1.33 -5.54
CA ASN A 287 1.58 2.15 -5.37
C ASN A 287 1.25 3.61 -5.67
N MET A 288 1.72 4.50 -4.80
CA MET A 288 1.63 5.94 -4.97
C MET A 288 2.92 6.59 -4.45
N GLY A 289 3.02 7.89 -4.57
CA GLY A 289 4.16 8.65 -4.06
C GLY A 289 4.42 9.90 -4.88
N ASN A 290 4.97 10.92 -4.23
CA ASN A 290 5.42 12.11 -4.89
C ASN A 290 6.80 11.90 -5.53
N SER A 291 7.13 12.76 -6.49
CA SER A 291 8.47 12.82 -7.09
C SER A 291 9.03 14.24 -6.99
N ALA A 292 10.32 14.39 -7.30
CA ALA A 292 10.96 15.71 -7.32
C ALA A 292 10.29 16.72 -8.28
N VAL A 293 9.50 16.23 -9.25
CA VAL A 293 8.93 17.02 -10.33
C VAL A 293 7.43 17.30 -10.16
N THR A 294 6.69 16.37 -9.52
CA THR A 294 5.22 16.42 -9.48
C THR A 294 4.67 15.94 -8.15
N SER A 295 3.48 16.45 -7.84
CA SER A 295 2.60 16.08 -6.77
C SER A 295 2.83 16.85 -5.45
N SER A 296 1.74 17.37 -4.93
CA SER A 296 1.64 17.99 -3.61
C SER A 296 1.14 16.95 -2.59
N ILE A 297 1.20 17.29 -1.31
CA ILE A 297 0.66 16.44 -0.23
C ILE A 297 -0.85 16.20 -0.43
N ASP A 298 -1.61 17.24 -0.80
CA ASP A 298 -3.05 17.11 -1.06
C ASP A 298 -3.33 16.14 -2.21
N GLU A 299 -2.50 16.17 -3.27
CA GLU A 299 -2.62 15.24 -4.40
C GLU A 299 -2.30 13.80 -4.00
N GLU A 300 -1.36 13.57 -3.07
CA GLU A 300 -1.06 12.23 -2.55
C GLU A 300 -2.23 11.68 -1.71
N VAL A 301 -2.85 12.52 -0.87
CA VAL A 301 -4.05 12.13 -0.11
C VAL A 301 -5.23 11.85 -1.05
N GLU A 302 -5.38 12.63 -2.13
CA GLU A 302 -6.39 12.35 -3.16
C GLU A 302 -6.13 11.01 -3.85
N LYS A 303 -4.88 10.69 -4.21
CA LYS A 303 -4.52 9.39 -4.80
C LYS A 303 -4.83 8.23 -3.85
N LEU A 304 -4.54 8.39 -2.55
CA LEU A 304 -4.92 7.42 -1.53
C LEU A 304 -6.42 7.15 -1.53
N THR A 305 -7.22 8.22 -1.50
CA THR A 305 -8.69 8.11 -1.53
C THR A 305 -9.17 7.38 -2.78
N TRP A 306 -8.57 7.65 -3.93
CA TRP A 306 -8.88 6.93 -5.16
C TRP A 306 -8.46 5.47 -5.10
N ALA A 307 -7.26 5.16 -4.60
CA ALA A 307 -6.77 3.79 -4.48
C ALA A 307 -7.71 2.94 -3.62
N THR A 308 -8.07 3.42 -2.43
CA THR A 308 -8.98 2.71 -1.51
C THR A 308 -10.40 2.60 -2.08
N LYS A 309 -10.90 3.65 -2.73
CA LYS A 309 -12.19 3.62 -3.41
C LYS A 309 -12.26 2.57 -4.52
N TRP A 310 -11.15 2.28 -5.19
CA TRP A 310 -11.06 1.27 -6.24
C TRP A 310 -10.64 -0.12 -5.74
N GLY A 311 -10.59 -0.33 -4.43
CA GLY A 311 -10.44 -1.65 -3.84
C GLY A 311 -9.02 -2.00 -3.43
N ALA A 312 -8.11 -1.03 -3.26
CA ALA A 312 -6.79 -1.31 -2.69
C ALA A 312 -6.93 -1.72 -1.23
N ASP A 313 -6.38 -2.88 -0.87
CA ASP A 313 -6.32 -3.41 0.49
C ASP A 313 -5.10 -2.89 1.25
N THR A 314 -4.05 -2.52 0.53
CA THR A 314 -2.84 -1.87 1.04
C THR A 314 -2.37 -0.81 0.06
N VAL A 315 -1.64 0.17 0.57
CA VAL A 315 -1.02 1.19 -0.27
C VAL A 315 0.46 1.31 0.10
N MET A 316 1.33 1.41 -0.91
CA MET A 316 2.74 1.73 -0.74
C MET A 316 2.97 3.20 -1.04
N ASP A 317 3.49 3.93 -0.06
CA ASP A 317 4.03 5.28 -0.25
C ASP A 317 5.49 5.17 -0.72
N LEU A 318 5.70 5.36 -2.00
CA LEU A 318 6.99 5.31 -2.68
C LEU A 318 7.54 6.72 -2.94
N SER A 319 7.20 7.69 -2.11
CA SER A 319 7.63 9.07 -2.27
C SER A 319 9.17 9.18 -2.30
N THR A 320 9.68 9.83 -3.35
CA THR A 320 11.10 10.11 -3.58
C THR A 320 11.39 11.61 -3.72
N GLY A 321 10.35 12.44 -3.60
CA GLY A 321 10.45 13.88 -3.74
C GLY A 321 10.86 14.59 -2.45
N ASN A 322 10.18 15.70 -2.16
CA ASN A 322 10.38 16.48 -0.94
C ASN A 322 9.20 16.28 0.00
N ASP A 323 9.41 16.62 1.27
CA ASP A 323 8.38 16.60 2.31
C ASP A 323 7.83 15.17 2.57
N ILE A 324 8.70 14.14 2.49
CA ILE A 324 8.30 12.72 2.59
C ILE A 324 7.66 12.43 3.94
N HIS A 325 8.24 12.93 5.04
CA HIS A 325 7.69 12.72 6.37
C HIS A 325 6.29 13.33 6.52
N THR A 326 6.10 14.56 6.09
CA THR A 326 4.80 15.24 6.14
C THR A 326 3.78 14.54 5.25
N THR A 327 4.17 14.17 4.05
CA THR A 327 3.30 13.45 3.10
C THR A 327 2.80 12.14 3.71
N ARG A 328 3.70 11.34 4.29
CA ARG A 328 3.37 10.09 4.98
C ARG A 328 2.39 10.30 6.14
N GLU A 329 2.63 11.31 6.99
CA GLU A 329 1.74 11.59 8.12
C GLU A 329 0.32 11.92 7.67
N TRP A 330 0.15 12.69 6.60
CA TRP A 330 -1.16 12.97 6.03
C TRP A 330 -1.81 11.73 5.41
N ILE A 331 -1.01 10.90 4.72
CA ILE A 331 -1.48 9.63 4.16
C ILE A 331 -1.98 8.72 5.30
N LEU A 332 -1.20 8.54 6.36
CA LEU A 332 -1.57 7.68 7.49
C LEU A 332 -2.87 8.13 8.16
N ARG A 333 -3.01 9.44 8.42
CA ARG A 333 -4.22 9.98 9.08
C ARG A 333 -5.49 9.86 8.22
N ASN A 334 -5.36 9.66 6.93
CA ASN A 334 -6.47 9.53 5.99
C ASN A 334 -6.65 8.09 5.47
N SER A 335 -5.82 7.14 5.89
CA SER A 335 -5.86 5.80 5.34
C SER A 335 -6.65 4.82 6.20
N PRO A 336 -7.71 4.20 5.64
CA PRO A 336 -8.39 3.07 6.27
C PRO A 336 -7.64 1.75 6.06
N VAL A 337 -6.57 1.73 5.26
CA VAL A 337 -5.79 0.53 4.92
C VAL A 337 -4.33 0.68 5.37
N PRO A 338 -3.61 -0.41 5.61
CA PRO A 338 -2.18 -0.35 5.94
C PRO A 338 -1.36 0.35 4.87
N ILE A 339 -0.39 1.16 5.31
CA ILE A 339 0.55 1.88 4.47
C ILE A 339 1.94 1.26 4.61
N GLY A 340 2.50 0.82 3.48
CA GLY A 340 3.90 0.46 3.38
C GLY A 340 4.75 1.70 3.03
N THR A 341 5.99 1.75 3.53
CA THR A 341 6.90 2.89 3.32
C THR A 341 8.28 2.42 2.90
N VAL A 342 9.11 3.36 2.40
CA VAL A 342 10.49 3.08 2.00
C VAL A 342 11.45 4.01 2.76
N PRO A 343 11.96 3.61 3.94
CA PRO A 343 12.82 4.44 4.78
C PRO A 343 14.07 4.98 4.06
N MET A 344 14.59 4.22 3.09
CA MET A 344 15.75 4.61 2.30
C MET A 344 15.54 5.92 1.53
N TYR A 345 14.36 6.13 0.98
CA TYR A 345 14.05 7.33 0.21
C TYR A 345 14.03 8.57 1.11
N GLN A 346 13.44 8.45 2.30
CA GLN A 346 13.45 9.54 3.25
C GLN A 346 14.86 9.80 3.83
N ALA A 347 15.64 8.77 4.06
CA ALA A 347 17.03 8.94 4.48
C ALA A 347 17.85 9.70 3.41
N LEU A 348 17.63 9.40 2.13
CA LEU A 348 18.25 10.13 1.01
C LEU A 348 17.78 11.59 0.95
N GLU A 349 16.49 11.86 1.16
CA GLU A 349 15.98 13.23 1.21
C GLU A 349 16.68 14.05 2.32
N LYS A 350 16.88 13.47 3.50
CA LYS A 350 17.54 14.12 4.63
C LYS A 350 18.96 14.57 4.32
N VAL A 351 19.66 13.85 3.44
CA VAL A 351 21.02 14.17 2.97
C VAL A 351 21.06 14.84 1.60
N GLU A 352 19.93 15.39 1.12
CA GLU A 352 19.83 16.10 -0.17
C GLU A 352 20.25 15.22 -1.38
N ASP A 353 19.87 13.93 -1.35
CA ASP A 353 20.18 12.90 -2.35
C ASP A 353 21.67 12.55 -2.50
N ASP A 354 22.50 12.97 -1.57
CA ASP A 354 23.92 12.62 -1.52
C ASP A 354 24.15 11.29 -0.78
N ALA A 355 24.13 10.19 -1.51
CA ALA A 355 24.29 8.86 -0.95
C ALA A 355 25.59 8.66 -0.14
N SER A 356 26.64 9.48 -0.39
CA SER A 356 27.90 9.41 0.37
C SER A 356 27.74 9.87 1.84
N LYS A 357 26.66 10.57 2.16
CA LYS A 357 26.36 11.07 3.50
C LYS A 357 25.41 10.14 4.28
N LEU A 358 24.94 9.04 3.68
CA LEU A 358 24.15 8.06 4.41
C LEU A 358 25.01 7.39 5.49
N SER A 359 24.47 7.30 6.70
CA SER A 359 25.06 6.56 7.80
C SER A 359 24.07 5.56 8.38
N TRP A 360 24.58 4.58 9.12
CA TRP A 360 23.72 3.64 9.85
C TRP A 360 22.79 4.36 10.83
N GLU A 361 23.31 5.35 11.56
CA GLU A 361 22.56 6.13 12.55
C GLU A 361 21.40 6.86 11.89
N LEU A 362 21.64 7.54 10.76
CA LEU A 362 20.62 8.25 10.01
C LEU A 362 19.51 7.28 9.52
N PHE A 363 19.93 6.13 9.02
CA PHE A 363 18.98 5.12 8.52
C PHE A 363 18.16 4.54 9.68
N ARG A 364 18.81 4.11 10.76
CA ARG A 364 18.14 3.63 11.99
C ARG A 364 17.13 4.64 12.52
N ASP A 365 17.53 5.90 12.64
CA ASP A 365 16.66 6.95 13.18
C ASP A 365 15.47 7.23 12.25
N THR A 366 15.66 7.08 10.93
CA THR A 366 14.58 7.19 9.95
C THR A 366 13.60 6.02 10.07
N VAL A 367 14.08 4.80 10.30
CA VAL A 367 13.21 3.62 10.55
C VAL A 367 12.41 3.78 11.84
N ILE A 368 13.04 4.30 12.91
CA ILE A 368 12.35 4.56 14.18
C ILE A 368 11.28 5.63 14.03
N GLU A 369 11.53 6.62 13.19
CA GLU A 369 10.57 7.69 12.89
C GLU A 369 9.34 7.17 12.13
N GLN A 370 9.52 6.20 11.22
CA GLN A 370 8.45 5.60 10.42
C GLN A 370 7.65 4.54 11.17
#